data_f14914f3cd752c4cbb7b749d7b41b113
#
_entry.id   f14914f3cd752c4cbb7b749d7b41b113
#
_cell.length_a   1.000
_cell.length_b   1.000
_cell.length_c   1.000
_cell.angle_alpha   90.00
_cell.angle_beta   90.00
_cell.angle_gamma   90.00
#
_symmetry.space_group_name_H-M   'P 1'
#
loop_
_entity.id
_entity.type
_entity.pdbx_description
1 polymer ?
#
loop_
_entity_poly.entity_id
_entity_poly.type
_entity_poly.pdbx_seq_one_letter_code
_entity_poly.pdbx_strand_id
1 'polypeptide(L)'
;ILGLTAIGEDPANVAGYHLLAALSDYDATTQPGVTSAAYVLLALDCGNYEIPKTEAGKTQATREMYVDFMLGKQLSDGGWAIGAEEADPDVTAMVLQALAPYQSNTAVKNAVSLGVQRLSKLQNDDGGYTSWGYTSSESCSQVVLTLCALGISMDDSRFVKNGHSVLDKLLTYQLSDGSFCHEDSYDAYATMQALCALSAAVRQQAGKRAFFTMTDAAKQTHAPQSGVAAHTAQVEALPAFSDISGHAN
;
A
#
# COMPACT_ATOMS: atom_id res chain seq x y z
N ILE A 1 -6.89 -5.92 7.05
CA ILE A 1 -6.23 -5.32 8.22
C ILE A 1 -6.36 -3.82 8.13
N LEU A 2 -5.77 -3.15 7.13
CA LEU A 2 -5.77 -1.67 7.01
C LEU A 2 -7.16 -1.05 7.19
N GLY A 3 -8.17 -1.54 6.46
CA GLY A 3 -9.53 -1.02 6.56
C GLY A 3 -10.15 -1.21 7.95
N LEU A 4 -9.93 -2.36 8.59
CA LEU A 4 -10.40 -2.62 9.95
C LEU A 4 -9.75 -1.66 10.95
N THR A 5 -8.43 -1.49 10.86
CA THR A 5 -7.70 -0.55 11.72
C THR A 5 -8.22 0.88 11.54
N ALA A 6 -8.49 1.30 10.29
CA ALA A 6 -8.98 2.65 9.99
C ALA A 6 -10.34 2.96 10.64
N ILE A 7 -11.22 1.95 10.75
CA ILE A 7 -12.52 2.09 11.41
C ILE A 7 -12.49 1.74 12.92
N GLY A 8 -11.29 1.45 13.46
CA GLY A 8 -11.11 1.18 14.89
C GLY A 8 -11.39 -0.25 15.33
N GLU A 9 -11.56 -1.18 14.39
CA GLU A 9 -11.75 -2.60 14.66
C GLU A 9 -10.40 -3.30 14.92
N ASP A 10 -10.43 -4.35 15.74
CA ASP A 10 -9.23 -5.13 16.05
C ASP A 10 -9.03 -6.28 15.05
N PRO A 11 -8.01 -6.21 14.16
CA PRO A 11 -7.75 -7.28 13.20
C PRO A 11 -7.27 -8.59 13.84
N ALA A 12 -6.91 -8.58 15.14
CA ALA A 12 -6.60 -9.79 15.87
C ALA A 12 -7.85 -10.56 16.33
N ASN A 13 -9.04 -9.96 16.26
CA ASN A 13 -10.29 -10.59 16.67
C ASN A 13 -11.49 -10.10 15.84
N VAL A 14 -11.59 -10.55 14.61
CA VAL A 14 -12.72 -10.24 13.73
C VAL A 14 -13.65 -11.45 13.66
N ALA A 15 -14.77 -11.40 14.36
CA ALA A 15 -15.73 -12.54 14.44
C ALA A 15 -15.05 -13.87 14.79
N GLY A 16 -14.05 -13.86 15.66
CA GLY A 16 -13.28 -15.04 16.08
C GLY A 16 -12.07 -15.36 15.20
N TYR A 17 -11.83 -14.63 14.12
CA TYR A 17 -10.65 -14.80 13.26
C TYR A 17 -9.52 -13.87 13.65
N HIS A 18 -8.30 -14.39 13.68
CA HIS A 18 -7.07 -13.65 13.93
C HIS A 18 -6.35 -13.35 12.62
N LEU A 19 -6.66 -12.20 11.98
CA LEU A 19 -6.15 -11.89 10.64
C LEU A 19 -4.63 -11.63 10.60
N LEU A 20 -4.04 -11.21 11.73
CA LEU A 20 -2.60 -11.00 11.81
C LEU A 20 -1.80 -12.32 11.80
N ALA A 21 -2.45 -13.46 12.12
CA ALA A 21 -1.76 -14.75 12.15
C ALA A 21 -1.15 -15.11 10.78
N ALA A 22 -1.82 -14.77 9.68
CA ALA A 22 -1.32 -15.02 8.33
C ALA A 22 -0.03 -14.23 8.00
N LEU A 23 0.27 -13.15 8.74
CA LEU A 23 1.46 -12.32 8.53
C LEU A 23 2.70 -12.82 9.28
N SER A 24 2.58 -13.92 10.02
CA SER A 24 3.66 -14.48 10.83
C SER A 24 4.63 -15.38 10.06
N ASP A 25 4.20 -15.90 8.90
CA ASP A 25 4.97 -16.81 8.03
C ASP A 25 5.69 -15.99 6.94
N TYR A 26 7.00 -15.79 7.13
CA TYR A 26 7.81 -14.99 6.22
C TYR A 26 7.83 -15.55 4.79
N ASP A 27 7.99 -16.86 4.63
CA ASP A 27 8.12 -17.47 3.31
C ASP A 27 6.80 -17.33 2.52
N ALA A 28 5.68 -17.59 3.17
CA ALA A 28 4.36 -17.45 2.56
C ALA A 28 4.05 -15.99 2.17
N THR A 29 4.48 -15.02 2.98
CA THR A 29 4.18 -13.60 2.76
C THR A 29 5.12 -12.93 1.76
N THR A 30 6.32 -13.48 1.53
CA THR A 30 7.27 -12.95 0.55
C THR A 30 7.24 -13.68 -0.80
N GLN A 31 6.69 -14.89 -0.85
CA GLN A 31 6.56 -15.69 -2.07
C GLN A 31 5.86 -14.92 -3.23
N PRO A 32 4.82 -14.11 -3.01
CA PRO A 32 4.20 -13.34 -4.10
C PRO A 32 5.07 -12.16 -4.61
N GLY A 33 6.12 -11.79 -3.88
CA GLY A 33 7.07 -10.76 -4.30
C GLY A 33 7.12 -9.51 -3.43
N VAL A 34 7.76 -8.46 -3.96
CA VAL A 34 8.11 -7.25 -3.20
C VAL A 34 6.90 -6.44 -2.76
N THR A 35 5.84 -6.40 -3.56
CA THR A 35 4.59 -5.70 -3.21
C THR A 35 3.86 -6.36 -2.05
N SER A 36 3.89 -7.70 -1.98
CA SER A 36 3.34 -8.44 -0.85
C SER A 36 4.08 -8.08 0.44
N ALA A 37 5.42 -8.11 0.43
CA ALA A 37 6.23 -7.71 1.57
C ALA A 37 5.93 -6.26 2.02
N ALA A 38 5.77 -5.34 1.08
CA ALA A 38 5.42 -3.94 1.36
C ALA A 38 4.05 -3.83 2.06
N TYR A 39 3.01 -4.49 1.54
CA TYR A 39 1.69 -4.45 2.16
C TYR A 39 1.62 -5.17 3.50
N VAL A 40 2.38 -6.24 3.71
CA VAL A 40 2.51 -6.88 5.03
C VAL A 40 3.07 -5.89 6.04
N LEU A 41 4.14 -5.18 5.67
CA LEU A 41 4.77 -4.20 6.56
C LEU A 41 3.82 -3.03 6.85
N LEU A 42 3.14 -2.48 5.83
CA LEU A 42 2.09 -1.46 6.02
C LEU A 42 0.96 -1.96 6.94
N ALA A 43 0.51 -3.19 6.78
CA ALA A 43 -0.54 -3.78 7.61
C ALA A 43 -0.10 -3.98 9.07
N LEU A 44 1.15 -4.34 9.31
CA LEU A 44 1.71 -4.48 10.65
C LEU A 44 1.91 -3.11 11.33
N ASP A 45 2.35 -2.11 10.55
CA ASP A 45 2.74 -0.81 11.08
C ASP A 45 1.56 0.13 11.27
N CYS A 46 0.46 -0.05 10.52
CA CYS A 46 -0.67 0.86 10.58
C CYS A 46 -1.25 1.01 11.99
N GLY A 47 -1.32 -0.06 12.76
CA GLY A 47 -1.75 -0.11 14.16
C GLY A 47 -0.62 -0.44 15.14
N ASN A 48 0.63 -0.50 14.67
CA ASN A 48 1.78 -0.96 15.44
C ASN A 48 1.56 -2.37 16.03
N TYR A 49 1.07 -3.30 15.19
CA TYR A 49 0.74 -4.66 15.63
C TYR A 49 2.00 -5.51 15.86
N GLU A 50 1.99 -6.32 16.90
CA GLU A 50 2.98 -7.38 17.09
C GLU A 50 2.77 -8.49 16.05
N ILE A 51 3.86 -9.07 15.56
CA ILE A 51 3.80 -10.22 14.66
C ILE A 51 3.52 -11.46 15.52
N PRO A 52 2.41 -12.17 15.29
CA PRO A 52 2.11 -13.38 16.06
C PRO A 52 3.19 -14.44 15.89
N LYS A 53 3.26 -15.35 16.86
CA LYS A 53 4.14 -16.52 16.73
C LYS A 53 3.64 -17.41 15.58
N THR A 54 4.55 -17.75 14.68
CA THR A 54 4.23 -18.65 13.55
C THR A 54 4.12 -20.12 13.99
N GLU A 55 3.52 -20.94 13.16
CA GLU A 55 3.41 -22.39 13.37
C GLU A 55 4.77 -23.08 13.30
N ALA A 56 4.88 -24.25 13.94
CA ALA A 56 6.10 -25.04 13.90
C ALA A 56 6.45 -25.46 12.45
N GLY A 57 7.70 -25.36 12.09
CA GLY A 57 8.21 -25.70 10.76
C GLY A 57 8.11 -24.59 9.72
N LYS A 58 7.59 -23.42 10.09
CA LYS A 58 7.55 -22.21 9.25
C LYS A 58 8.60 -21.20 9.70
N THR A 59 8.94 -20.25 8.83
CA THR A 59 9.90 -19.18 9.13
C THR A 59 9.18 -18.02 9.82
N GLN A 60 9.54 -17.75 11.09
CA GLN A 60 9.00 -16.63 11.84
C GLN A 60 9.39 -15.31 11.16
N ALA A 61 8.41 -14.53 10.76
CA ALA A 61 8.62 -13.21 10.18
C ALA A 61 9.07 -12.19 11.24
N THR A 62 9.92 -11.25 10.82
CA THR A 62 10.21 -10.01 11.54
C THR A 62 10.13 -8.81 10.60
N ARG A 63 9.98 -7.61 11.15
CA ARG A 63 9.97 -6.38 10.33
C ARG A 63 11.27 -6.16 9.58
N GLU A 64 12.40 -6.46 10.23
CA GLU A 64 13.74 -6.37 9.64
C GLU A 64 13.85 -7.26 8.40
N MET A 65 13.32 -8.49 8.45
CA MET A 65 13.34 -9.40 7.31
C MET A 65 12.58 -8.84 6.11
N TYR A 66 11.43 -8.19 6.31
CA TYR A 66 10.69 -7.53 5.23
C TYR A 66 11.45 -6.31 4.68
N VAL A 67 12.06 -5.50 5.55
CA VAL A 67 12.91 -4.37 5.13
C VAL A 67 14.07 -4.89 4.29
N ASP A 68 14.82 -5.90 4.77
CA ASP A 68 15.95 -6.46 4.06
C ASP A 68 15.54 -7.10 2.73
N PHE A 69 14.39 -7.76 2.68
CA PHE A 69 13.84 -8.31 1.45
C PHE A 69 13.59 -7.21 0.41
N MET A 70 12.96 -6.11 0.79
CA MET A 70 12.71 -4.98 -0.10
C MET A 70 14.02 -4.30 -0.55
N LEU A 71 14.99 -4.12 0.35
CA LEU A 71 16.31 -3.60 -0.01
C LEU A 71 17.04 -4.51 -1.01
N GLY A 72 16.97 -5.82 -0.81
CA GLY A 72 17.56 -6.81 -1.72
C GLY A 72 16.87 -6.91 -3.09
N LYS A 73 15.68 -6.32 -3.25
CA LYS A 73 14.93 -6.26 -4.52
C LYS A 73 15.04 -4.93 -5.23
N GLN A 74 15.77 -3.95 -4.67
CA GLN A 74 15.99 -2.68 -5.36
C GLN A 74 16.78 -2.87 -6.65
N LEU A 75 16.30 -2.30 -7.74
CA LEU A 75 16.94 -2.38 -9.05
C LEU A 75 18.11 -1.39 -9.17
N SER A 76 18.97 -1.62 -10.14
CA SER A 76 20.15 -0.77 -10.38
C SER A 76 19.79 0.67 -10.74
N ASP A 77 18.58 0.92 -11.24
CA ASP A 77 18.06 2.25 -11.55
C ASP A 77 17.49 2.99 -10.33
N GLY A 78 17.47 2.33 -9.17
CA GLY A 78 17.08 2.87 -7.88
C GLY A 78 15.62 2.63 -7.47
N GLY A 79 14.79 2.04 -8.33
CA GLY A 79 13.40 1.74 -8.01
C GLY A 79 13.14 0.24 -7.83
N TRP A 80 11.86 -0.17 -7.95
CA TRP A 80 11.41 -1.56 -7.83
C TRP A 80 10.41 -1.90 -8.94
N ALA A 81 10.34 -3.17 -9.30
CA ALA A 81 9.38 -3.70 -10.26
C ALA A 81 9.00 -5.15 -9.95
N ILE A 82 7.99 -5.68 -10.63
CA ILE A 82 7.61 -7.10 -10.62
C ILE A 82 8.06 -7.71 -11.95
N GLY A 83 9.07 -8.59 -11.90
CA GLY A 83 9.51 -9.36 -13.05
C GLY A 83 10.14 -8.55 -14.21
N ALA A 84 10.55 -7.30 -13.95
CA ALA A 84 11.21 -6.42 -14.92
C ALA A 84 12.57 -5.94 -14.42
N GLU A 85 13.43 -5.49 -15.33
CA GLU A 85 14.75 -4.95 -15.04
C GLU A 85 14.73 -3.42 -14.83
N GLU A 86 13.65 -2.76 -15.22
CA GLU A 86 13.42 -1.33 -15.03
C GLU A 86 12.31 -1.09 -13.99
N ALA A 87 12.45 -0.03 -13.21
CA ALA A 87 11.51 0.30 -12.17
C ALA A 87 10.13 0.67 -12.74
N ASP A 88 9.11 0.13 -12.09
CA ASP A 88 7.72 0.51 -12.26
C ASP A 88 7.33 1.57 -11.22
N PRO A 89 6.60 2.65 -11.57
CA PRO A 89 6.24 3.70 -10.64
C PRO A 89 5.34 3.23 -9.50
N ASP A 90 4.37 2.34 -9.76
CA ASP A 90 3.43 1.86 -8.75
C ASP A 90 4.14 0.96 -7.74
N VAL A 91 4.95 0.01 -8.20
CA VAL A 91 5.73 -0.89 -7.34
C VAL A 91 6.74 -0.10 -6.53
N THR A 92 7.44 0.86 -7.15
CA THR A 92 8.37 1.75 -6.45
C THR A 92 7.66 2.57 -5.38
N ALA A 93 6.50 3.14 -5.70
CA ALA A 93 5.70 3.91 -4.75
C ALA A 93 5.25 3.06 -3.55
N MET A 94 4.72 1.85 -3.78
CA MET A 94 4.28 0.93 -2.72
C MET A 94 5.42 0.57 -1.76
N VAL A 95 6.61 0.26 -2.29
CA VAL A 95 7.78 -0.07 -1.47
C VAL A 95 8.24 1.15 -0.67
N LEU A 96 8.27 2.33 -1.27
CA LEU A 96 8.66 3.56 -0.57
C LEU A 96 7.70 3.92 0.56
N GLN A 97 6.39 3.68 0.41
CA GLN A 97 5.41 3.86 1.48
C GLN A 97 5.74 2.96 2.68
N ALA A 98 6.05 1.68 2.43
CA ALA A 98 6.39 0.72 3.47
C ALA A 98 7.73 1.02 4.15
N LEU A 99 8.72 1.53 3.41
CA LEU A 99 10.04 1.88 3.94
C LEU A 99 10.09 3.24 4.64
N ALA A 100 9.08 4.10 4.45
CA ALA A 100 9.06 5.47 4.98
C ALA A 100 9.34 5.57 6.49
N PRO A 101 8.82 4.67 7.39
CA PRO A 101 9.09 4.73 8.83
C PRO A 101 10.51 4.30 9.22
N TYR A 102 11.25 3.63 8.34
CA TYR A 102 12.52 2.95 8.65
C TYR A 102 13.76 3.77 8.27
N GLN A 103 13.63 5.04 7.94
CA GLN A 103 14.73 5.91 7.46
C GLN A 103 15.79 6.25 8.53
N SER A 104 15.62 5.84 9.78
CA SER A 104 16.69 5.85 10.78
C SER A 104 17.81 4.84 10.43
N ASN A 105 17.50 3.80 9.67
CA ASN A 105 18.47 2.89 9.08
C ASN A 105 19.10 3.53 7.84
N THR A 106 20.43 3.63 7.82
CA THR A 106 21.19 4.29 6.72
C THR A 106 20.97 3.60 5.37
N ALA A 107 20.88 2.26 5.32
CA ALA A 107 20.64 1.53 4.09
C ALA A 107 19.24 1.86 3.53
N VAL A 108 18.22 1.88 4.39
CA VAL A 108 16.86 2.28 4.02
C VAL A 108 16.83 3.72 3.53
N LYS A 109 17.47 4.64 4.26
CA LYS A 109 17.52 6.06 3.86
C LYS A 109 18.13 6.23 2.47
N ASN A 110 19.19 5.51 2.16
CA ASN A 110 19.83 5.54 0.85
C ASN A 110 18.92 4.96 -0.23
N ALA A 111 18.30 3.81 0.03
CA ALA A 111 17.38 3.18 -0.89
C ALA A 111 16.15 4.06 -1.18
N VAL A 112 15.57 4.67 -0.15
CA VAL A 112 14.47 5.63 -0.29
C VAL A 112 14.89 6.84 -1.14
N SER A 113 16.10 7.39 -0.91
CA SER A 113 16.61 8.51 -1.71
C SER A 113 16.72 8.16 -3.19
N LEU A 114 17.23 6.97 -3.51
CA LEU A 114 17.32 6.48 -4.90
C LEU A 114 15.94 6.25 -5.51
N GLY A 115 15.02 5.64 -4.78
CA GLY A 115 13.65 5.40 -5.23
C GLY A 115 12.88 6.70 -5.51
N VAL A 116 13.04 7.71 -4.64
CA VAL A 116 12.44 9.05 -4.85
C VAL A 116 13.01 9.71 -6.10
N GLN A 117 14.33 9.61 -6.33
CA GLN A 117 14.95 10.14 -7.56
C GLN A 117 14.43 9.40 -8.80
N ARG A 118 14.23 8.07 -8.70
CA ARG A 118 13.68 7.27 -9.82
C ARG A 118 12.23 7.66 -10.10
N LEU A 119 11.36 7.79 -9.09
CA LEU A 119 9.98 8.27 -9.28
C LEU A 119 9.93 9.64 -9.96
N SER A 120 10.79 10.57 -9.53
CA SER A 120 10.87 11.89 -10.18
C SER A 120 11.24 11.80 -11.68
N LYS A 121 12.08 10.84 -12.07
CA LYS A 121 12.48 10.63 -13.48
C LYS A 121 11.40 9.89 -14.28
N LEU A 122 10.56 9.07 -13.64
CA LEU A 122 9.47 8.34 -14.27
C LEU A 122 8.23 9.21 -14.48
N GLN A 123 8.17 10.39 -13.87
CA GLN A 123 7.04 11.29 -14.02
C GLN A 123 6.95 11.85 -15.43
N ASN A 124 5.77 11.75 -16.04
CA ASN A 124 5.46 12.26 -17.36
C ASN A 124 5.41 13.80 -17.37
N ASP A 125 5.51 14.40 -18.55
CA ASP A 125 5.45 15.86 -18.76
C ASP A 125 4.14 16.51 -18.31
N ASP A 126 3.06 15.73 -18.23
CA ASP A 126 1.74 16.16 -17.75
C ASP A 126 1.54 15.97 -16.24
N GLY A 127 2.59 15.61 -15.51
CA GLY A 127 2.56 15.35 -14.06
C GLY A 127 2.15 13.94 -13.66
N GLY A 128 1.70 13.11 -14.60
CA GLY A 128 1.24 11.74 -14.36
C GLY A 128 2.35 10.68 -14.39
N TYR A 129 1.92 9.42 -14.39
CA TYR A 129 2.82 8.26 -14.43
C TYR A 129 2.26 7.20 -15.37
N THR A 130 3.17 6.47 -16.02
CA THR A 130 2.84 5.33 -16.88
C THR A 130 3.34 4.05 -16.23
N SER A 131 2.42 3.13 -15.93
CA SER A 131 2.69 1.78 -15.42
C SER A 131 2.09 0.78 -16.37
N TRP A 132 2.84 -0.30 -16.71
CA TRP A 132 2.42 -1.34 -17.66
C TRP A 132 1.92 -0.82 -19.01
N GLY A 133 2.37 0.35 -19.43
CA GLY A 133 1.98 0.99 -20.69
C GLY A 133 0.72 1.88 -20.62
N TYR A 134 0.11 2.01 -19.45
CA TYR A 134 -1.08 2.81 -19.21
C TYR A 134 -0.78 3.99 -18.29
N THR A 135 -1.34 5.15 -18.61
CA THR A 135 -1.33 6.32 -17.72
C THR A 135 -2.64 6.34 -16.95
N SER A 136 -2.61 6.21 -15.64
CA SER A 136 -3.82 6.00 -14.83
C SER A 136 -3.87 6.88 -13.58
N SER A 137 -5.07 7.04 -13.03
CA SER A 137 -5.28 7.71 -11.76
C SER A 137 -4.71 6.94 -10.58
N GLU A 138 -4.64 5.59 -10.69
CA GLU A 138 -4.09 4.72 -9.66
C GLU A 138 -2.59 4.96 -9.50
N SER A 139 -1.84 5.07 -10.59
CA SER A 139 -0.41 5.39 -10.56
C SER A 139 -0.15 6.75 -9.91
N CYS A 140 -0.96 7.77 -10.26
CA CYS A 140 -0.90 9.07 -9.60
C CYS A 140 -1.20 8.96 -8.11
N SER A 141 -2.23 8.19 -7.73
CA SER A 141 -2.64 7.97 -6.34
C SER A 141 -1.55 7.31 -5.51
N GLN A 142 -0.87 6.29 -6.04
CA GLN A 142 0.25 5.62 -5.36
C GLN A 142 1.40 6.60 -5.09
N VAL A 143 1.70 7.47 -6.05
CA VAL A 143 2.78 8.46 -5.86
C VAL A 143 2.37 9.55 -4.87
N VAL A 144 1.13 10.06 -4.91
CA VAL A 144 0.62 11.01 -3.89
C VAL A 144 0.73 10.41 -2.49
N LEU A 145 0.28 9.16 -2.28
CA LEU A 145 0.43 8.44 -1.01
C LEU A 145 1.90 8.36 -0.56
N THR A 146 2.80 8.09 -1.50
CA THR A 146 4.24 7.99 -1.23
C THR A 146 4.83 9.33 -0.80
N LEU A 147 4.54 10.42 -1.50
CA LEU A 147 5.02 11.75 -1.14
C LEU A 147 4.54 12.14 0.25
N CYS A 148 3.25 11.88 0.55
CA CYS A 148 2.69 12.10 1.88
C CYS A 148 3.37 11.24 2.95
N ALA A 149 3.65 9.96 2.69
CA ALA A 149 4.32 9.07 3.63
C ALA A 149 5.76 9.53 3.95
N LEU A 150 6.44 10.10 2.95
CA LEU A 150 7.81 10.60 3.07
C LEU A 150 7.89 12.06 3.55
N GLY A 151 6.75 12.74 3.75
CA GLY A 151 6.71 14.16 4.13
C GLY A 151 7.19 15.09 3.01
N ILE A 152 7.14 14.66 1.75
CA ILE A 152 7.51 15.47 0.58
C ILE A 152 6.28 16.27 0.14
N SER A 153 6.46 17.58 -0.09
CA SER A 153 5.38 18.45 -0.58
C SER A 153 4.93 18.05 -2.00
N MET A 154 3.64 18.20 -2.29
CA MET A 154 3.13 18.05 -3.66
C MET A 154 3.74 19.09 -4.62
N ASP A 155 4.17 20.25 -4.11
CA ASP A 155 4.82 21.33 -4.87
C ASP A 155 6.35 21.19 -4.94
N ASP A 156 6.91 20.06 -4.48
CA ASP A 156 8.35 19.81 -4.60
C ASP A 156 8.75 19.81 -6.07
N SER A 157 9.74 20.64 -6.43
CA SER A 157 10.16 20.84 -7.83
C SER A 157 10.58 19.55 -8.56
N ARG A 158 10.93 18.50 -7.83
CA ARG A 158 11.21 17.18 -8.40
C ARG A 158 9.97 16.52 -8.99
N PHE A 159 8.78 16.83 -8.45
CA PHE A 159 7.49 16.23 -8.80
C PHE A 159 6.51 17.20 -9.47
N VAL A 160 7.04 18.31 -9.98
CA VAL A 160 6.29 19.26 -10.84
C VAL A 160 6.93 19.25 -12.22
N LYS A 161 6.18 18.84 -13.25
CA LYS A 161 6.61 18.80 -14.66
C LYS A 161 5.76 19.77 -15.46
N ASN A 162 6.42 20.68 -16.19
CA ASN A 162 5.74 21.72 -17.00
C ASN A 162 4.64 22.49 -16.25
N GLY A 163 4.81 22.67 -14.93
CA GLY A 163 3.83 23.35 -14.07
C GLY A 163 2.72 22.44 -13.52
N HIS A 164 2.75 21.15 -13.79
CA HIS A 164 1.77 20.17 -13.31
C HIS A 164 2.38 19.27 -12.22
N SER A 165 1.79 19.27 -11.03
CA SER A 165 2.11 18.32 -9.99
C SER A 165 1.38 16.98 -10.24
N VAL A 166 1.79 15.92 -9.52
CA VAL A 166 1.06 14.65 -9.56
C VAL A 166 -0.36 14.77 -9.02
N LEU A 167 -0.60 15.68 -8.08
CA LEU A 167 -1.93 15.95 -7.54
C LEU A 167 -2.83 16.64 -8.59
N ASP A 168 -2.29 17.64 -9.33
CA ASP A 168 -3.02 18.27 -10.42
C ASP A 168 -3.44 17.23 -11.45
N LYS A 169 -2.51 16.33 -11.82
CA LYS A 169 -2.83 15.25 -12.76
C LYS A 169 -3.89 14.29 -12.21
N LEU A 170 -3.79 13.86 -10.95
CA LEU A 170 -4.80 13.01 -10.31
C LEU A 170 -6.19 13.63 -10.41
N LEU A 171 -6.31 14.92 -10.15
CA LEU A 171 -7.60 15.63 -10.20
C LEU A 171 -8.21 15.71 -11.61
N THR A 172 -7.41 15.54 -12.69
CA THR A 172 -7.96 15.49 -14.05
C THR A 172 -8.77 14.21 -14.33
N TYR A 173 -8.59 13.16 -13.52
CA TYR A 173 -9.37 11.92 -13.62
C TYR A 173 -10.69 11.96 -12.86
N GLN A 174 -11.01 13.08 -12.19
CA GLN A 174 -12.27 13.20 -11.46
C GLN A 174 -13.44 13.42 -12.41
N LEU A 175 -14.47 12.60 -12.25
CA LEU A 175 -15.73 12.71 -12.98
C LEU A 175 -16.67 13.74 -12.31
N SER A 176 -17.72 14.15 -13.04
CA SER A 176 -18.66 15.17 -12.58
C SER A 176 -19.46 14.81 -11.33
N ASP A 177 -19.57 13.51 -11.03
CA ASP A 177 -20.23 12.99 -9.82
C ASP A 177 -19.27 12.87 -8.60
N GLY A 178 -17.98 13.23 -8.78
CA GLY A 178 -16.94 13.15 -7.76
C GLY A 178 -16.19 11.83 -7.70
N SER A 179 -16.59 10.83 -8.47
CA SER A 179 -15.84 9.58 -8.63
C SER A 179 -14.62 9.78 -9.54
N PHE A 180 -13.80 8.75 -9.69
CA PHE A 180 -12.61 8.78 -10.53
C PHE A 180 -12.66 7.69 -11.60
N CYS A 181 -12.05 7.97 -12.75
CA CYS A 181 -11.85 7.01 -13.81
C CYS A 181 -10.43 6.41 -13.76
N HIS A 182 -10.29 5.20 -14.32
CA HIS A 182 -8.99 4.61 -14.60
C HIS A 182 -8.29 5.38 -15.73
N GLU A 183 -8.90 5.42 -16.90
CA GLU A 183 -8.52 6.23 -18.05
C GLU A 183 -9.66 7.22 -18.38
N ASP A 184 -10.78 6.74 -18.90
CA ASP A 184 -11.88 7.57 -19.42
C ASP A 184 -13.26 7.29 -18.79
N SER A 185 -13.42 6.18 -18.07
CA SER A 185 -14.71 5.76 -17.50
C SER A 185 -14.60 5.46 -16.01
N TYR A 186 -15.71 5.58 -15.28
CA TYR A 186 -15.79 5.24 -13.86
C TYR A 186 -15.14 3.90 -13.56
N ASP A 187 -14.31 3.89 -12.52
CA ASP A 187 -13.73 2.69 -11.95
C ASP A 187 -13.74 2.76 -10.42
N ALA A 188 -14.17 1.68 -9.79
CA ALA A 188 -14.30 1.63 -8.33
C ALA A 188 -12.94 1.60 -7.62
N TYR A 189 -11.94 0.93 -8.21
CA TYR A 189 -10.58 0.90 -7.65
C TYR A 189 -9.88 2.25 -7.82
N ALA A 190 -10.01 2.89 -8.98
CA ALA A 190 -9.53 4.24 -9.23
C ALA A 190 -10.11 5.22 -8.20
N THR A 191 -11.44 5.18 -8.00
CA THR A 191 -12.13 6.03 -7.02
C THR A 191 -11.63 5.78 -5.59
N MET A 192 -11.48 4.51 -5.19
CA MET A 192 -10.99 4.15 -3.86
C MET A 192 -9.54 4.64 -3.65
N GLN A 193 -8.65 4.41 -4.61
CA GLN A 193 -7.26 4.82 -4.50
C GLN A 193 -7.10 6.34 -4.50
N ALA A 194 -7.85 7.05 -5.36
CA ALA A 194 -7.88 8.51 -5.37
C ALA A 194 -8.37 9.08 -4.02
N LEU A 195 -9.41 8.49 -3.43
CA LEU A 195 -9.91 8.89 -2.12
C LEU A 195 -8.85 8.71 -1.02
N CYS A 196 -8.11 7.59 -1.03
CA CYS A 196 -6.99 7.38 -0.12
C CYS A 196 -5.89 8.44 -0.32
N ALA A 197 -5.51 8.73 -1.57
CA ALA A 197 -4.49 9.71 -1.91
C ALA A 197 -4.88 11.13 -1.49
N LEU A 198 -6.11 11.55 -1.80
CA LEU A 198 -6.63 12.86 -1.40
C LEU A 198 -6.73 12.99 0.13
N SER A 199 -7.16 11.92 0.81
CA SER A 199 -7.18 11.89 2.28
C SER A 199 -5.78 12.03 2.87
N ALA A 200 -4.76 11.38 2.25
CA ALA A 200 -3.38 11.51 2.66
C ALA A 200 -2.87 12.95 2.47
N ALA A 201 -3.17 13.59 1.34
CA ALA A 201 -2.79 14.97 1.06
C ALA A 201 -3.42 15.96 2.06
N VAL A 202 -4.71 15.81 2.35
CA VAL A 202 -5.41 16.63 3.37
C VAL A 202 -4.80 16.41 4.76
N ARG A 203 -4.48 15.16 5.13
CA ARG A 203 -3.82 14.85 6.40
C ARG A 203 -2.44 15.50 6.49
N GLN A 204 -1.64 15.45 5.42
CA GLN A 204 -0.32 16.08 5.36
C GLN A 204 -0.42 17.60 5.54
N GLN A 205 -1.32 18.27 4.81
CA GLN A 205 -1.57 19.71 4.94
C GLN A 205 -2.00 20.10 6.36
N ALA A 206 -2.78 19.26 7.01
CA ALA A 206 -3.22 19.46 8.39
C ALA A 206 -2.17 19.07 9.46
N GLY A 207 -0.94 18.70 9.06
CA GLY A 207 0.13 18.26 9.97
C GLY A 207 -0.22 16.97 10.73
N LYS A 208 -1.10 16.14 10.17
CA LYS A 208 -1.47 14.84 10.75
C LYS A 208 -0.47 13.76 10.38
N ARG A 209 -0.54 12.63 11.07
CA ARG A 209 0.27 11.44 10.75
C ARG A 209 0.02 10.95 9.33
N ALA A 210 1.00 10.27 8.73
CA ALA A 210 0.87 9.64 7.43
C ALA A 210 -0.37 8.73 7.37
N PHE A 211 -0.94 8.59 6.17
CA PHE A 211 -2.24 7.92 5.96
C PHE A 211 -2.28 6.51 6.54
N PHE A 212 -1.21 5.72 6.34
CA PHE A 212 -1.12 4.36 6.86
C PHE A 212 -0.61 4.27 8.32
N THR A 213 -0.44 5.38 9.02
CA THR A 213 -0.17 5.40 10.47
C THR A 213 -1.47 5.71 11.21
N MET A 214 -2.19 4.67 11.62
CA MET A 214 -3.57 4.73 12.09
C MET A 214 -3.69 4.56 13.61
N THR A 215 -2.61 4.80 14.35
CA THR A 215 -2.60 4.69 15.83
C THR A 215 -3.46 5.76 16.51
N ASP A 216 -4.00 6.70 15.74
CA ASP A 216 -4.97 7.73 16.15
C ASP A 216 -6.43 7.39 15.76
N ALA A 217 -6.68 6.23 15.15
CA ALA A 217 -8.04 5.77 14.87
C ALA A 217 -8.80 5.51 16.18
N ALA A 218 -10.03 6.00 16.25
CA ALA A 218 -10.89 5.77 17.43
C ALA A 218 -11.26 4.29 17.51
N LYS A 219 -10.87 3.62 18.60
CA LYS A 219 -11.21 2.21 18.81
C LYS A 219 -12.72 2.05 18.99
N GLN A 220 -13.30 1.07 18.30
CA GLN A 220 -14.70 0.70 18.50
C GLN A 220 -14.84 -0.07 19.82
N THR A 221 -15.79 0.36 20.64
CA THR A 221 -16.20 -0.37 21.82
C THR A 221 -17.46 -1.14 21.50
N HIS A 222 -17.33 -2.42 21.14
CA HIS A 222 -18.49 -3.28 21.03
C HIS A 222 -18.96 -3.68 22.44
N ALA A 223 -20.24 -3.46 22.73
CA ALA A 223 -20.84 -4.12 23.87
C ALA A 223 -20.67 -5.64 23.72
N PRO A 224 -20.37 -6.39 24.79
CA PRO A 224 -20.28 -7.84 24.70
C PRO A 224 -21.55 -8.37 24.05
N GLN A 225 -21.45 -8.98 22.89
CA GLN A 225 -22.58 -9.66 22.26
C GLN A 225 -22.90 -10.89 23.13
N SER A 226 -23.87 -10.74 24.03
CA SER A 226 -24.42 -11.86 24.75
C SER A 226 -25.16 -12.74 23.75
N GLY A 227 -24.56 -13.91 23.43
CA GLY A 227 -25.31 -15.01 22.82
C GLY A 227 -25.21 -15.22 21.34
N VAL A 228 -24.04 -15.01 20.72
CA VAL A 228 -23.75 -15.71 19.46
C VAL A 228 -23.11 -17.06 19.82
N ALA A 229 -23.89 -18.11 19.77
CA ALA A 229 -23.35 -19.47 19.77
C ALA A 229 -22.29 -19.55 18.68
N ALA A 230 -21.11 -20.08 19.02
CA ALA A 230 -20.07 -20.33 18.04
C ALA A 230 -20.67 -21.18 16.92
N HIS A 231 -21.00 -20.56 15.80
CA HIS A 231 -21.18 -21.26 14.55
C HIS A 231 -19.80 -21.78 14.19
N THR A 232 -19.57 -23.08 14.47
CA THR A 232 -18.58 -23.86 13.77
C THR A 232 -19.04 -23.92 12.31
N ALA A 233 -18.78 -22.87 11.56
CA ALA A 233 -18.87 -22.92 10.12
C ALA A 233 -17.85 -23.98 9.70
N GLN A 234 -18.30 -25.11 9.19
CA GLN A 234 -17.48 -25.95 8.35
C GLN A 234 -17.01 -25.04 7.23
N VAL A 235 -15.72 -24.76 7.21
CA VAL A 235 -15.06 -24.11 6.09
C VAL A 235 -15.13 -25.15 4.97
N GLU A 236 -16.16 -25.09 4.15
CA GLU A 236 -16.09 -25.70 2.83
C GLU A 236 -14.89 -25.05 2.14
N ALA A 237 -13.95 -25.88 1.71
CA ALA A 237 -12.75 -25.41 1.04
C ALA A 237 -13.17 -24.45 -0.08
N LEU A 238 -12.73 -23.20 0.00
CA LEU A 238 -12.89 -22.27 -1.12
C LEU A 238 -12.31 -22.95 -2.36
N PRO A 239 -13.01 -22.93 -3.51
CA PRO A 239 -12.48 -23.49 -4.74
C PRO A 239 -11.13 -22.85 -5.03
N ALA A 240 -10.18 -23.68 -5.43
CA ALA A 240 -8.84 -23.22 -5.75
C ALA A 240 -8.94 -22.13 -6.83
N PHE A 241 -8.08 -21.11 -6.76
CA PHE A 241 -8.02 -19.96 -7.68
C PHE A 241 -7.84 -20.34 -9.16
N SER A 242 -7.60 -21.63 -9.46
CA SER A 242 -7.52 -22.20 -10.81
C SER A 242 -8.84 -22.18 -11.59
N ASP A 243 -9.99 -21.97 -10.94
CA ASP A 243 -11.30 -22.06 -11.59
C ASP A 243 -11.82 -20.73 -12.13
N ILE A 244 -11.06 -19.64 -12.02
CA ILE A 244 -11.45 -18.32 -12.52
C ILE A 244 -10.89 -18.02 -13.93
N SER A 245 -10.06 -18.91 -14.51
CA SER A 245 -9.46 -18.71 -15.85
C SER A 245 -10.38 -19.09 -17.04
N GLY A 246 -11.67 -19.27 -16.83
CA GLY A 246 -12.62 -19.83 -17.79
C GLY A 246 -13.52 -18.83 -18.53
N HIS A 247 -13.16 -17.56 -18.73
CA HIS A 247 -13.86 -16.66 -19.65
C HIS A 247 -12.90 -15.74 -20.38
N ALA A 248 -12.24 -16.31 -21.41
CA ALA A 248 -11.72 -15.56 -22.54
C ALA A 248 -12.27 -16.25 -23.81
N ASN A 249 -13.36 -15.73 -24.32
CA ASN A 249 -13.77 -15.81 -25.72
C ASN A 249 -14.54 -14.55 -26.06
#